data_1875fc1e8ac15c728d11df4ff60e7b4c
#
_entry.id   1875fc1e8ac15c728d11df4ff60e7b4c
#
_cell.length_a   1.000
_cell.length_b   1.000
_cell.length_c   1.000
_cell.angle_alpha   90.00
_cell.angle_beta   90.00
_cell.angle_gamma   90.00
#
_symmetry.space_group_name_H-M   'P 1'
#
loop_
_entity.id
_entity.type
_entity.pdbx_description
1 polymer ?
#
loop_
_entity_poly.entity_id
_entity_poly.type
_entity_poly.pdbx_seq_one_letter_code
_entity_poly.pdbx_strand_id
1 'polypeptide(L)'
;MRNALPGWLHVALIVSFVSQPALAKDLCDAQSTKGDVCLCKLSDLHPTQASVGMVEVRIKAEKLKDEIQRRSESGFLKYLVRHDKEEPVVIGPGGNFYITDHHHLARALYEVGASATYCTIVDNLSDAKADDFWKHLKDNNEVYLEDQNGNPIKPNDLPTSVKDLRNDPFRSLAGAVRESCGFEKGDKSSSGEDYLEFQWADYLRAHWAQTGIAAKDIDTNFDSATDAALHLAAKKDAASLPGYTGKISCD
;
A
#
# COMPACT_ATOMS: atom_id res chain seq x y z
N MET A 1 45.02 -60.93 -25.24
CA MET A 1 43.67 -60.36 -25.27
C MET A 1 43.45 -59.52 -24.06
N ARG A 2 43.44 -58.17 -24.16
CA ARG A 2 43.32 -57.23 -23.04
C ARG A 2 41.92 -56.69 -23.05
N ASN A 3 41.13 -56.97 -22.01
CA ASN A 3 39.81 -56.42 -21.81
C ASN A 3 39.93 -55.01 -21.16
N ALA A 4 39.41 -53.99 -21.86
CA ALA A 4 39.28 -52.64 -21.35
C ALA A 4 37.95 -52.51 -20.58
N LEU A 5 37.99 -51.99 -19.36
CA LEU A 5 36.84 -51.63 -18.55
C LEU A 5 36.33 -50.21 -18.94
N PRO A 6 35.01 -49.97 -19.01
CA PRO A 6 34.49 -48.63 -19.29
C PRO A 6 34.56 -47.72 -18.09
N GLY A 7 35.10 -46.51 -18.32
CA GLY A 7 35.16 -45.45 -17.28
C GLY A 7 33.76 -44.89 -16.97
N TRP A 8 33.44 -44.81 -15.71
CA TRP A 8 32.25 -44.15 -15.21
C TRP A 8 32.50 -42.64 -15.09
N LEU A 9 31.82 -41.86 -15.92
CA LEU A 9 31.78 -40.42 -15.78
C LEU A 9 30.91 -40.05 -14.56
N HIS A 10 31.55 -39.53 -13.52
CA HIS A 10 30.84 -38.90 -12.40
C HIS A 10 30.44 -37.47 -12.79
N VAL A 11 29.15 -37.28 -13.10
CA VAL A 11 28.57 -35.96 -13.26
C VAL A 11 28.35 -35.39 -11.84
N ALA A 12 29.20 -34.48 -11.43
CA ALA A 12 28.99 -33.72 -10.18
C ALA A 12 27.86 -32.72 -10.38
N LEU A 13 26.72 -32.99 -9.77
CA LEU A 13 25.61 -32.03 -9.68
C LEU A 13 26.02 -30.88 -8.77
N ILE A 14 26.36 -29.71 -9.31
CA ILE A 14 26.58 -28.49 -8.56
C ILE A 14 25.19 -27.97 -8.15
N VAL A 15 24.76 -28.29 -6.95
CA VAL A 15 23.59 -27.66 -6.34
C VAL A 15 23.99 -26.24 -5.89
N SER A 16 23.66 -25.26 -6.70
CA SER A 16 23.81 -23.86 -6.30
C SER A 16 22.78 -23.58 -5.22
N PHE A 17 23.22 -23.51 -3.97
CA PHE A 17 22.44 -22.96 -2.88
C PHE A 17 22.31 -21.45 -3.14
N VAL A 18 21.16 -21.04 -3.65
CA VAL A 18 20.75 -19.64 -3.55
C VAL A 18 20.46 -19.40 -2.09
N SER A 19 21.40 -18.79 -1.38
CA SER A 19 21.18 -18.33 -0.01
C SER A 19 20.08 -17.26 -0.05
N GLN A 20 18.90 -17.60 0.47
CA GLN A 20 17.90 -16.57 0.77
C GLN A 20 18.55 -15.56 1.72
N PRO A 21 18.41 -14.25 1.45
CA PRO A 21 18.93 -13.25 2.36
C PRO A 21 18.34 -13.52 3.75
N ALA A 22 19.20 -13.64 4.76
CA ALA A 22 18.77 -13.70 6.14
C ALA A 22 17.98 -12.41 6.40
N LEU A 23 16.72 -12.54 6.88
CA LEU A 23 15.91 -11.37 7.27
C LEU A 23 16.75 -10.52 8.22
N ALA A 24 17.03 -9.29 7.81
CA ALA A 24 17.78 -8.35 8.62
C ALA A 24 17.07 -8.20 9.97
N LYS A 25 17.81 -8.32 11.05
CA LYS A 25 17.33 -8.08 12.42
C LYS A 25 17.54 -6.63 12.84
N ASP A 26 18.24 -5.87 12.01
CA ASP A 26 18.66 -4.52 12.35
C ASP A 26 17.56 -3.51 12.05
N LEU A 27 17.45 -2.50 12.91
CA LEU A 27 16.55 -1.36 12.70
C LEU A 27 17.03 -0.57 11.50
N CYS A 28 16.07 -0.07 10.72
CA CYS A 28 16.37 0.97 9.73
C CYS A 28 16.91 2.22 10.43
N ASP A 29 17.86 2.87 9.81
CA ASP A 29 18.44 4.14 10.27
C ASP A 29 18.65 5.11 9.09
N ALA A 30 19.17 6.30 9.40
CA ALA A 30 19.41 7.33 8.39
C ALA A 30 20.51 6.94 7.37
N GLN A 31 21.31 5.91 7.62
CA GLN A 31 22.36 5.39 6.76
C GLN A 31 21.88 4.21 5.89
N SER A 32 20.68 3.69 6.16
CA SER A 32 20.09 2.63 5.33
C SER A 32 19.96 3.08 3.88
N THR A 33 20.22 2.18 2.95
CA THR A 33 20.34 2.50 1.52
C THR A 33 19.20 1.89 0.70
N LYS A 34 19.01 2.40 -0.51
CA LYS A 34 18.01 1.87 -1.45
C LYS A 34 18.17 0.37 -1.65
N GLY A 35 17.09 -0.37 -1.44
CA GLY A 35 17.03 -1.82 -1.54
C GLY A 35 17.23 -2.55 -0.21
N ASP A 36 17.63 -1.86 0.85
CA ASP A 36 17.71 -2.46 2.17
C ASP A 36 16.32 -2.82 2.68
N VAL A 37 16.22 -3.99 3.32
CA VAL A 37 15.03 -4.43 4.04
C VAL A 37 15.40 -4.53 5.52
N CYS A 38 14.80 -3.68 6.33
CA CYS A 38 15.12 -3.54 7.75
C CYS A 38 13.86 -3.34 8.60
N LEU A 39 13.99 -3.40 9.91
CA LEU A 39 12.85 -3.29 10.84
C LEU A 39 12.55 -1.82 11.14
N CYS A 40 11.31 -1.37 10.91
CA CYS A 40 10.81 -0.06 11.28
C CYS A 40 9.86 -0.16 12.47
N LYS A 41 9.94 0.79 13.41
CA LYS A 41 8.87 0.98 14.39
C LYS A 41 7.69 1.69 13.72
N LEU A 42 6.49 1.19 13.93
CA LEU A 42 5.29 1.83 13.38
C LEU A 42 5.09 3.29 13.87
N SER A 43 5.57 3.58 15.08
CA SER A 43 5.55 4.95 15.64
C SER A 43 6.40 5.96 14.86
N ASP A 44 7.40 5.48 14.14
CA ASP A 44 8.40 6.31 13.47
C ASP A 44 8.05 6.52 11.97
N LEU A 45 6.96 5.89 11.50
CA LEU A 45 6.51 5.99 10.12
C LEU A 45 5.62 7.20 9.90
N HIS A 46 6.02 8.08 8.99
CA HIS A 46 5.27 9.24 8.55
C HIS A 46 4.50 8.92 7.27
N PRO A 47 3.17 9.11 7.23
CA PRO A 47 2.41 8.91 6.00
C PRO A 47 2.63 10.04 5.00
N THR A 48 2.58 9.70 3.71
CA THR A 48 2.61 10.66 2.59
C THR A 48 1.23 10.94 2.01
N GLN A 49 0.18 10.51 2.68
CA GLN A 49 -1.21 10.89 2.41
C GLN A 49 -1.94 11.19 3.73
N ALA A 50 -3.02 11.99 3.66
CA ALA A 50 -3.72 12.43 4.88
C ALA A 50 -4.80 11.46 5.34
N SER A 51 -5.31 10.60 4.44
CA SER A 51 -6.47 9.75 4.70
C SER A 51 -6.37 8.37 4.07
N VAL A 52 -7.15 7.45 4.60
CA VAL A 52 -7.33 6.07 4.11
C VAL A 52 -8.80 5.68 4.22
N GLY A 53 -9.21 4.65 3.49
CA GLY A 53 -10.51 4.03 3.66
C GLY A 53 -10.56 3.16 4.92
N MET A 54 -11.25 3.58 5.98
CA MET A 54 -11.24 2.85 7.25
C MET A 54 -12.02 1.54 7.21
N VAL A 55 -12.94 1.32 6.25
CA VAL A 55 -13.54 -0.01 6.05
C VAL A 55 -12.48 -0.99 5.56
N GLU A 56 -11.67 -0.60 4.59
CA GLU A 56 -10.55 -1.42 4.10
C GLU A 56 -9.52 -1.68 5.21
N VAL A 57 -9.20 -0.67 6.03
CA VAL A 57 -8.33 -0.84 7.20
C VAL A 57 -8.88 -1.89 8.15
N ARG A 58 -10.19 -1.85 8.48
CA ARG A 58 -10.83 -2.84 9.35
C ARG A 58 -10.75 -4.26 8.77
N ILE A 59 -11.03 -4.43 7.48
CA ILE A 59 -10.93 -5.73 6.79
C ILE A 59 -9.50 -6.28 6.87
N LYS A 60 -8.49 -5.43 6.63
CA LYS A 60 -7.08 -5.81 6.75
C LYS A 60 -6.72 -6.15 8.20
N ALA A 61 -7.18 -5.35 9.16
CA ALA A 61 -6.92 -5.55 10.59
C ALA A 61 -7.50 -6.89 11.09
N GLU A 62 -8.71 -7.26 10.70
CA GLU A 62 -9.28 -8.56 11.06
C GLU A 62 -8.45 -9.74 10.52
N LYS A 63 -7.98 -9.67 9.27
CA LYS A 63 -7.07 -10.69 8.72
C LYS A 63 -5.74 -10.76 9.46
N LEU A 64 -5.18 -9.62 9.88
CA LEU A 64 -3.92 -9.56 10.61
C LEU A 64 -4.05 -9.98 12.06
N LYS A 65 -5.20 -9.74 12.70
CA LYS A 65 -5.48 -10.08 14.09
C LYS A 65 -5.29 -11.56 14.37
N ASP A 66 -5.81 -12.41 13.51
CA ASP A 66 -5.63 -13.86 13.61
C ASP A 66 -4.15 -14.26 13.46
N GLU A 67 -3.41 -13.58 12.59
CA GLU A 67 -2.00 -13.88 12.34
C GLU A 67 -1.11 -13.44 13.49
N ILE A 68 -1.37 -12.27 14.09
CA ILE A 68 -0.60 -11.77 15.23
C ILE A 68 -0.86 -12.59 16.50
N GLN A 69 -2.11 -13.07 16.69
CA GLN A 69 -2.46 -13.89 17.85
C GLN A 69 -1.87 -15.31 17.80
N ARG A 70 -1.72 -15.87 16.59
CA ARG A 70 -1.23 -17.24 16.40
C ARG A 70 0.29 -17.34 16.31
N ARG A 71 1.00 -16.23 16.25
CA ARG A 71 2.45 -16.20 16.03
C ARG A 71 3.18 -15.48 17.15
N SER A 72 4.45 -15.82 17.35
CA SER A 72 5.36 -14.92 18.05
C SER A 72 5.59 -13.65 17.22
N GLU A 73 6.07 -12.57 17.82
CA GLU A 73 6.42 -11.34 17.12
C GLU A 73 7.31 -11.60 15.90
N SER A 74 8.40 -12.35 16.09
CA SER A 74 9.29 -12.71 14.97
C SER A 74 8.61 -13.59 13.91
N GLY A 75 7.66 -14.42 14.29
CA GLY A 75 6.86 -15.24 13.38
C GLY A 75 5.88 -14.39 12.57
N PHE A 76 5.29 -13.37 13.19
CA PHE A 76 4.41 -12.42 12.53
C PHE A 76 5.17 -11.55 11.53
N LEU A 77 6.33 -11.01 11.93
CA LEU A 77 7.19 -10.25 11.03
C LEU A 77 7.61 -11.06 9.79
N LYS A 78 7.99 -12.35 9.99
CA LYS A 78 8.26 -13.25 8.86
C LYS A 78 7.05 -13.52 7.97
N TYR A 79 5.85 -13.53 8.54
CA TYR A 79 4.61 -13.65 7.78
C TYR A 79 4.42 -12.42 6.88
N LEU A 80 4.65 -11.21 7.37
CA LEU A 80 4.53 -9.99 6.58
C LEU A 80 5.44 -10.03 5.35
N VAL A 81 6.74 -10.33 5.54
CA VAL A 81 7.72 -10.42 4.44
C VAL A 81 7.33 -11.48 3.40
N ARG A 82 6.90 -12.67 3.84
CA ARG A 82 6.52 -13.76 2.91
C ARG A 82 5.28 -13.44 2.06
N HIS A 83 4.56 -12.38 2.36
CA HIS A 83 3.34 -11.98 1.67
C HIS A 83 3.48 -10.58 1.07
N ASP A 84 4.72 -10.13 0.83
CA ASP A 84 5.05 -8.84 0.21
C ASP A 84 4.33 -7.68 0.89
N LYS A 85 4.42 -7.67 2.24
CA LYS A 85 3.77 -6.69 3.12
C LYS A 85 4.78 -5.78 3.82
N GLU A 86 5.94 -5.60 3.23
CA GLU A 86 6.89 -4.59 3.66
C GLU A 86 6.37 -3.21 3.27
N GLU A 87 6.61 -2.23 4.15
CA GLU A 87 6.28 -0.84 3.88
C GLU A 87 7.36 -0.22 3.00
N PRO A 88 7.04 0.28 1.79
CA PRO A 88 8.00 1.04 0.99
C PRO A 88 8.24 2.40 1.63
N VAL A 89 9.51 2.72 1.87
CA VAL A 89 9.92 3.91 2.64
C VAL A 89 10.95 4.73 1.89
N VAL A 90 10.76 6.04 1.85
CA VAL A 90 11.80 7.02 1.55
C VAL A 90 12.31 7.60 2.87
N ILE A 91 13.63 7.59 3.07
CA ILE A 91 14.25 8.29 4.19
C ILE A 91 14.37 9.77 3.81
N GLY A 92 13.65 10.62 4.53
CA GLY A 92 13.60 12.05 4.29
C GLY A 92 14.51 12.86 5.20
N PRO A 93 14.46 14.20 5.11
CA PRO A 93 15.29 15.10 5.88
C PRO A 93 15.29 14.79 7.37
N GLY A 94 16.49 14.78 7.95
CA GLY A 94 16.68 14.45 9.36
C GLY A 94 16.56 12.96 9.70
N GLY A 95 16.51 12.08 8.69
CA GLY A 95 16.43 10.63 8.90
C GLY A 95 15.01 10.11 9.19
N ASN A 96 13.97 10.89 8.89
CA ASN A 96 12.58 10.49 9.09
C ASN A 96 12.14 9.49 8.00
N PHE A 97 11.31 8.50 8.38
CA PHE A 97 10.85 7.44 7.50
C PHE A 97 9.46 7.78 6.94
N TYR A 98 9.35 8.01 5.64
CA TYR A 98 8.09 8.34 4.95
C TYR A 98 7.62 7.13 4.16
N ILE A 99 6.47 6.53 4.54
CA ILE A 99 5.85 5.46 3.76
C ILE A 99 5.25 6.05 2.49
N THR A 100 5.55 5.44 1.32
CA THR A 100 5.11 5.94 0.01
C THR A 100 3.94 5.17 -0.58
N ASP A 101 3.66 3.99 -0.03
CA ASP A 101 2.50 3.15 -0.36
C ASP A 101 2.06 2.37 0.90
N HIS A 102 1.12 1.46 0.77
CA HIS A 102 0.63 0.55 1.83
C HIS A 102 0.02 1.26 3.06
N HIS A 103 -0.40 2.52 3.00
CA HIS A 103 -0.95 3.27 4.12
C HIS A 103 -2.13 2.58 4.83
N HIS A 104 -2.99 1.85 4.08
CA HIS A 104 -4.05 1.03 4.69
C HIS A 104 -3.48 -0.11 5.52
N LEU A 105 -2.37 -0.73 5.07
CA LEU A 105 -1.70 -1.79 5.81
C LEU A 105 -1.02 -1.25 7.06
N ALA A 106 -0.25 -0.15 6.95
CA ALA A 106 0.40 0.49 8.08
C ALA A 106 -0.62 0.89 9.16
N ARG A 107 -1.77 1.45 8.75
CA ARG A 107 -2.87 1.76 9.66
C ARG A 107 -3.48 0.50 10.28
N ALA A 108 -3.69 -0.57 9.52
CA ALA A 108 -4.23 -1.83 10.02
C ALA A 108 -3.25 -2.51 11.01
N LEU A 109 -1.94 -2.45 10.77
CA LEU A 109 -0.92 -2.92 11.70
C LEU A 109 -0.98 -2.17 13.03
N TYR A 110 -1.20 -0.84 12.98
CA TYR A 110 -1.40 -0.04 14.19
C TYR A 110 -2.66 -0.49 14.95
N GLU A 111 -3.80 -0.70 14.27
CA GLU A 111 -5.06 -1.12 14.88
C GLU A 111 -4.97 -2.50 15.59
N VAL A 112 -4.14 -3.40 15.09
CA VAL A 112 -3.93 -4.70 15.74
C VAL A 112 -2.84 -4.68 16.81
N GLY A 113 -2.26 -3.51 17.11
CA GLY A 113 -1.25 -3.33 18.15
C GLY A 113 0.14 -3.84 17.78
N ALA A 114 0.46 -3.95 16.48
CA ALA A 114 1.83 -4.25 16.07
C ALA A 114 2.77 -3.09 16.45
N SER A 115 3.95 -3.43 16.99
CA SER A 115 4.96 -2.43 17.38
C SER A 115 5.87 -2.05 16.21
N ALA A 116 6.09 -2.98 15.28
CA ALA A 116 7.02 -2.85 14.19
C ALA A 116 6.54 -3.59 12.93
N THR A 117 7.12 -3.23 11.80
CA THR A 117 6.99 -3.89 10.50
C THR A 117 8.34 -3.91 9.80
N TYR A 118 8.47 -4.67 8.71
CA TYR A 118 9.60 -4.52 7.82
C TYR A 118 9.34 -3.38 6.84
N CYS A 119 10.41 -2.62 6.57
CA CYS A 119 10.43 -1.58 5.55
C CYS A 119 11.41 -1.97 4.45
N THR A 120 11.05 -1.66 3.22
CA THR A 120 11.98 -1.64 2.08
C THR A 120 12.34 -0.20 1.77
N ILE A 121 13.62 0.14 1.85
CA ILE A 121 14.09 1.49 1.53
C ILE A 121 14.05 1.68 0.02
N VAL A 122 13.18 2.57 -0.46
CA VAL A 122 13.02 2.87 -1.89
C VAL A 122 13.91 4.01 -2.32
N ASP A 123 14.23 4.94 -1.42
CA ASP A 123 15.25 5.97 -1.62
C ASP A 123 15.75 6.55 -0.29
N ASN A 124 16.91 7.20 -0.29
CA ASN A 124 17.46 7.90 0.87
C ASN A 124 17.80 9.36 0.52
N LEU A 125 17.00 10.26 1.04
CA LEU A 125 17.06 11.70 0.86
C LEU A 125 17.29 12.41 2.20
N SER A 126 17.93 11.75 3.17
CA SER A 126 18.16 12.27 4.53
C SER A 126 18.91 13.61 4.55
N ASP A 127 19.78 13.85 3.57
CA ASP A 127 20.57 15.08 3.41
C ASP A 127 19.88 16.13 2.52
N ALA A 128 18.71 15.82 1.93
CA ALA A 128 17.99 16.75 1.06
C ALA A 128 17.38 17.92 1.87
N LYS A 129 17.22 19.05 1.20
CA LYS A 129 16.38 20.13 1.74
C LYS A 129 14.91 19.73 1.67
N ALA A 130 14.10 20.26 2.58
CA ALA A 130 12.69 19.93 2.65
C ALA A 130 11.94 20.16 1.31
N ASP A 131 12.19 21.27 0.63
CA ASP A 131 11.52 21.58 -0.64
C ASP A 131 11.92 20.59 -1.75
N ASP A 132 13.20 20.21 -1.82
CA ASP A 132 13.72 19.25 -2.78
C ASP A 132 13.17 17.84 -2.51
N PHE A 133 13.04 17.46 -1.23
CA PHE A 133 12.42 16.21 -0.80
C PHE A 133 10.95 16.11 -1.23
N TRP A 134 10.14 17.12 -0.90
CA TRP A 134 8.72 17.09 -1.29
C TRP A 134 8.52 17.18 -2.80
N LYS A 135 9.43 17.88 -3.50
CA LYS A 135 9.43 17.88 -4.96
C LYS A 135 9.70 16.49 -5.50
N HIS A 136 10.71 15.79 -4.96
CA HIS A 136 11.06 14.42 -5.37
C HIS A 136 9.85 13.47 -5.18
N LEU A 137 9.20 13.48 -4.00
CA LEU A 137 8.03 12.63 -3.77
C LEU A 137 6.89 12.92 -4.75
N LYS A 138 6.66 14.20 -5.10
CA LYS A 138 5.65 14.58 -6.11
C LYS A 138 6.01 14.08 -7.50
N ASP A 139 7.26 14.26 -7.91
CA ASP A 139 7.73 13.88 -9.24
C ASP A 139 7.70 12.35 -9.44
N ASN A 140 7.75 11.57 -8.35
CA ASN A 140 7.70 10.10 -8.37
C ASN A 140 6.32 9.52 -7.99
N ASN A 141 5.29 10.35 -7.81
CA ASN A 141 3.96 9.92 -7.37
C ASN A 141 3.96 9.16 -6.03
N GLU A 142 4.81 9.61 -5.10
CA GLU A 142 5.01 9.02 -3.77
C GLU A 142 4.33 9.81 -2.65
N VAL A 143 3.60 10.91 -2.98
CA VAL A 143 2.85 11.74 -2.03
C VAL A 143 1.53 12.19 -2.63
N TYR A 144 0.44 12.09 -1.87
CA TYR A 144 -0.88 12.59 -2.25
C TYR A 144 -1.33 13.68 -1.27
N LEU A 145 -1.48 14.91 -1.77
CA LEU A 145 -1.71 16.12 -0.96
C LEU A 145 -3.18 16.59 -1.03
N GLU A 146 -4.08 15.71 -0.60
CA GLU A 146 -5.48 16.05 -0.36
C GLU A 146 -5.94 15.52 1.00
N ASP A 147 -6.89 16.22 1.60
CA ASP A 147 -7.52 15.78 2.85
C ASP A 147 -8.60 14.69 2.58
N GLN A 148 -9.27 14.24 3.63
CA GLN A 148 -10.34 13.22 3.56
C GLN A 148 -11.59 13.68 2.79
N ASN A 149 -11.67 14.94 2.41
CA ASN A 149 -12.78 15.52 1.65
C ASN A 149 -12.40 15.83 0.19
N GLY A 150 -11.15 15.53 -0.20
CA GLY A 150 -10.62 15.86 -1.53
C GLY A 150 -10.15 17.32 -1.65
N ASN A 151 -9.90 18.03 -0.55
CA ASN A 151 -9.38 19.39 -0.60
C ASN A 151 -7.85 19.38 -0.61
N PRO A 152 -7.19 20.19 -1.47
CA PRO A 152 -5.74 20.28 -1.49
C PRO A 152 -5.16 20.74 -0.15
N ILE A 153 -4.08 20.10 0.27
CA ILE A 153 -3.32 20.42 1.49
C ILE A 153 -1.83 20.63 1.18
N LYS A 154 -1.10 21.15 2.15
CA LYS A 154 0.37 21.27 2.08
C LYS A 154 1.04 20.07 2.76
N PRO A 155 2.31 19.77 2.46
CA PRO A 155 3.04 18.70 3.14
C PRO A 155 3.03 18.79 4.67
N ASN A 156 3.07 20.00 5.22
CA ASN A 156 3.04 20.22 6.68
C ASN A 156 1.66 19.94 7.32
N ASP A 157 0.62 19.75 6.51
CA ASP A 157 -0.73 19.40 6.98
C ASP A 157 -0.95 17.88 7.01
N LEU A 158 0.01 17.10 6.49
CA LEU A 158 0.01 15.64 6.56
C LEU A 158 0.10 15.18 8.04
N PRO A 159 -0.55 14.08 8.40
CA PRO A 159 -0.38 13.50 9.72
C PRO A 159 1.06 13.03 9.93
N THR A 160 1.58 13.19 11.13
CA THR A 160 2.95 12.77 11.49
C THR A 160 3.06 11.31 11.92
N SER A 161 1.93 10.60 11.99
CA SER A 161 1.89 9.20 12.40
C SER A 161 0.76 8.48 11.67
N VAL A 162 0.96 7.20 11.37
CA VAL A 162 -0.06 6.33 10.76
C VAL A 162 -1.35 6.24 11.57
N LYS A 163 -1.28 6.42 12.90
CA LYS A 163 -2.46 6.45 13.79
C LYS A 163 -3.40 7.64 13.52
N ASP A 164 -2.86 8.73 12.97
CA ASP A 164 -3.59 9.99 12.75
C ASP A 164 -4.15 10.10 11.31
N LEU A 165 -3.97 9.05 10.48
CA LEU A 165 -4.62 8.95 9.18
C LEU A 165 -6.14 9.03 9.35
N ARG A 166 -6.76 9.94 8.60
CA ARG A 166 -8.20 10.21 8.68
C ARG A 166 -9.00 9.23 7.82
N ASN A 167 -10.29 9.10 8.10
CA ASN A 167 -11.18 8.28 7.27
C ASN A 167 -11.67 9.06 6.05
N ASP A 168 -11.45 8.50 4.88
CA ASP A 168 -12.14 8.86 3.65
C ASP A 168 -13.01 7.66 3.20
N PRO A 169 -14.33 7.70 3.39
CA PRO A 169 -15.19 6.58 3.04
C PRO A 169 -15.21 6.29 1.53
N PHE A 170 -14.95 7.30 0.69
CA PHE A 170 -14.90 7.11 -0.76
C PHE A 170 -13.65 6.32 -1.21
N ARG A 171 -12.56 6.36 -0.43
CA ARG A 171 -11.40 5.50 -0.65
C ARG A 171 -11.74 4.03 -0.39
N SER A 172 -12.53 3.73 0.65
CA SER A 172 -13.06 2.38 0.87
C SER A 172 -13.96 1.92 -0.28
N LEU A 173 -14.84 2.80 -0.76
CA LEU A 173 -15.70 2.49 -1.90
C LEU A 173 -14.91 2.26 -3.19
N ALA A 174 -13.91 3.09 -3.48
CA ALA A 174 -13.05 2.89 -4.65
C ALA A 174 -12.37 1.52 -4.62
N GLY A 175 -11.84 1.11 -3.47
CA GLY A 175 -11.28 -0.24 -3.29
C GLY A 175 -12.31 -1.35 -3.53
N ALA A 176 -13.52 -1.23 -2.97
CA ALA A 176 -14.59 -2.21 -3.15
C ALA A 176 -15.09 -2.28 -4.60
N VAL A 177 -15.23 -1.14 -5.28
CA VAL A 177 -15.62 -1.07 -6.70
C VAL A 177 -14.57 -1.76 -7.56
N ARG A 178 -13.27 -1.57 -7.28
CA ARG A 178 -12.19 -2.28 -7.97
C ARG A 178 -12.26 -3.79 -7.74
N GLU A 179 -12.41 -4.23 -6.49
CA GLU A 179 -12.53 -5.65 -6.15
C GLU A 179 -13.75 -6.32 -6.80
N SER A 180 -14.78 -5.54 -7.10
CA SER A 180 -16.00 -5.97 -7.80
C SER A 180 -15.95 -5.75 -9.31
N CYS A 181 -14.75 -5.50 -9.89
CA CYS A 181 -14.54 -5.30 -11.33
C CYS A 181 -15.19 -4.05 -11.94
N GLY A 182 -15.63 -3.08 -11.14
CA GLY A 182 -16.17 -1.81 -11.62
C GLY A 182 -15.12 -0.95 -12.33
N PHE A 183 -13.83 -1.13 -11.99
CA PHE A 183 -12.69 -0.67 -12.77
C PHE A 183 -11.50 -1.63 -12.60
N GLU A 184 -10.61 -1.63 -13.56
CA GLU A 184 -9.40 -2.47 -13.56
C GLU A 184 -8.18 -1.63 -13.17
N LYS A 185 -7.29 -2.24 -12.38
CA LYS A 185 -5.95 -1.71 -12.17
C LYS A 185 -5.15 -2.05 -13.42
N GLY A 186 -4.85 -1.06 -14.23
CA GLY A 186 -4.10 -1.24 -15.45
C GLY A 186 -2.65 -1.69 -15.20
N ASP A 187 -1.91 -1.84 -16.28
CA ASP A 187 -0.49 -2.22 -16.23
C ASP A 187 0.34 -1.01 -15.76
N LYS A 188 1.22 -1.19 -14.78
CA LYS A 188 2.05 -0.13 -14.17
C LYS A 188 2.90 0.70 -15.16
N SER A 189 2.82 0.37 -16.45
CA SER A 189 3.54 1.05 -17.53
C SER A 189 2.75 2.17 -18.23
N SER A 190 1.45 2.32 -17.96
CA SER A 190 0.64 3.35 -18.60
C SER A 190 0.57 4.63 -17.78
N SER A 191 1.02 5.73 -18.37
CA SER A 191 0.89 7.08 -17.81
C SER A 191 -0.59 7.39 -17.55
N GLY A 192 -0.98 7.58 -16.29
CA GLY A 192 -2.35 7.90 -15.87
C GLY A 192 -2.93 6.97 -14.81
N GLU A 193 -2.25 5.88 -14.48
CA GLU A 193 -2.67 4.91 -13.44
C GLU A 193 -2.18 5.25 -12.04
N ASP A 194 -1.29 6.23 -11.94
CA ASP A 194 -0.88 6.78 -10.67
C ASP A 194 -2.10 7.37 -9.96
N TYR A 195 -2.28 7.00 -8.70
CA TYR A 195 -3.43 7.43 -7.89
C TYR A 195 -4.82 7.03 -8.43
N LEU A 196 -4.90 5.94 -9.19
CA LEU A 196 -6.15 5.46 -9.80
C LEU A 196 -7.31 5.37 -8.80
N GLU A 197 -7.07 4.79 -7.62
CA GLU A 197 -8.09 4.70 -6.57
C GLU A 197 -8.50 6.06 -5.99
N PHE A 198 -7.61 7.06 -6.02
CA PHE A 198 -7.95 8.42 -5.60
C PHE A 198 -8.85 9.08 -6.65
N GLN A 199 -8.52 8.96 -7.94
CA GLN A 199 -9.37 9.50 -9.02
C GLN A 199 -10.78 8.89 -8.98
N TRP A 200 -10.89 7.59 -8.72
CA TRP A 200 -12.19 6.94 -8.55
C TRP A 200 -12.91 7.39 -7.28
N ALA A 201 -12.21 7.58 -6.17
CA ALA A 201 -12.79 8.12 -4.94
C ALA A 201 -13.34 9.54 -5.15
N ASP A 202 -12.62 10.39 -5.88
CA ASP A 202 -13.05 11.75 -6.20
C ASP A 202 -14.26 11.77 -7.13
N TYR A 203 -14.29 10.90 -8.14
CA TYR A 203 -15.47 10.73 -8.98
C TYR A 203 -16.69 10.30 -8.16
N LEU A 204 -16.54 9.28 -7.33
CA LEU A 204 -17.63 8.82 -6.47
C LEU A 204 -18.10 9.92 -5.53
N ARG A 205 -17.21 10.67 -4.91
CA ARG A 205 -17.51 11.81 -4.03
C ARG A 205 -18.30 12.88 -4.76
N ALA A 206 -17.86 13.26 -5.95
CA ALA A 206 -18.51 14.30 -6.77
C ALA A 206 -19.93 13.90 -7.22
N HIS A 207 -20.20 12.61 -7.44
CA HIS A 207 -21.48 12.11 -7.94
C HIS A 207 -22.36 11.48 -6.87
N TRP A 208 -21.91 11.42 -5.61
CA TRP A 208 -22.53 10.65 -4.53
C TRP A 208 -23.97 11.06 -4.22
N ALA A 209 -24.32 12.34 -4.36
CA ALA A 209 -25.68 12.84 -4.14
C ALA A 209 -26.74 12.12 -5.00
N GLN A 210 -26.34 11.54 -6.13
CA GLN A 210 -27.24 10.80 -7.04
C GLN A 210 -27.71 9.45 -6.44
N THR A 211 -27.03 8.94 -5.43
CA THR A 211 -27.37 7.65 -4.78
C THR A 211 -28.49 7.77 -3.75
N GLY A 212 -28.73 8.98 -3.23
CA GLY A 212 -29.63 9.20 -2.11
C GLY A 212 -29.09 8.74 -0.75
N ILE A 213 -27.88 8.20 -0.70
CA ILE A 213 -27.21 7.77 0.54
C ILE A 213 -26.38 8.94 1.09
N ALA A 214 -26.54 9.26 2.37
CA ALA A 214 -25.73 10.32 2.96
C ALA A 214 -24.26 9.83 3.13
N ALA A 215 -23.28 10.67 2.81
CA ALA A 215 -21.86 10.29 2.86
C ALA A 215 -21.41 9.78 4.26
N LYS A 216 -21.98 10.32 5.33
CA LYS A 216 -21.72 9.87 6.71
C LYS A 216 -22.19 8.43 7.02
N ASP A 217 -23.10 7.91 6.21
CA ASP A 217 -23.71 6.58 6.41
C ASP A 217 -23.04 5.49 5.55
N ILE A 218 -22.04 5.86 4.72
CA ILE A 218 -21.31 4.93 3.84
C ILE A 218 -20.71 3.78 4.65
N ASP A 219 -19.94 4.08 5.69
CA ASP A 219 -19.22 3.06 6.47
C ASP A 219 -20.15 2.12 7.24
N THR A 220 -21.34 2.59 7.64
CA THR A 220 -22.33 1.81 8.38
C THR A 220 -23.24 0.96 7.49
N ASN A 221 -23.41 1.39 6.22
CA ASN A 221 -24.23 0.70 5.22
C ASN A 221 -23.37 0.31 4.01
N PHE A 222 -22.16 -0.22 4.27
CA PHE A 222 -21.10 -0.34 3.28
C PHE A 222 -21.48 -1.20 2.07
N ASP A 223 -22.20 -2.30 2.26
CA ASP A 223 -22.64 -3.17 1.17
C ASP A 223 -23.58 -2.42 0.21
N SER A 224 -24.63 -1.77 0.75
CA SER A 224 -25.54 -0.95 -0.07
C SER A 224 -24.85 0.24 -0.72
N ALA A 225 -23.87 0.84 -0.03
CA ALA A 225 -23.07 1.92 -0.57
C ALA A 225 -22.15 1.42 -1.70
N THR A 226 -21.61 0.22 -1.59
CA THR A 226 -20.80 -0.42 -2.65
C THR A 226 -21.62 -0.69 -3.89
N ASP A 227 -22.84 -1.23 -3.75
CA ASP A 227 -23.77 -1.45 -4.87
C ASP A 227 -24.08 -0.12 -5.59
N ALA A 228 -24.38 0.93 -4.83
CA ALA A 228 -24.62 2.25 -5.38
C ALA A 228 -23.39 2.84 -6.10
N ALA A 229 -22.19 2.63 -5.53
CA ALA A 229 -20.93 3.06 -6.12
C ALA A 229 -20.62 2.32 -7.44
N LEU A 230 -20.90 1.02 -7.52
CA LEU A 230 -20.78 0.23 -8.76
C LEU A 230 -21.69 0.77 -9.85
N HIS A 231 -22.94 1.11 -9.53
CA HIS A 231 -23.86 1.71 -10.48
C HIS A 231 -23.41 3.11 -10.95
N LEU A 232 -22.75 3.89 -10.08
CA LEU A 232 -22.12 5.15 -10.49
C LEU A 232 -20.93 4.89 -11.40
N ALA A 233 -20.05 3.97 -11.01
CA ALA A 233 -18.84 3.64 -11.77
C ALA A 233 -19.14 3.10 -13.17
N ALA A 234 -20.27 2.44 -13.38
CA ALA A 234 -20.68 1.92 -14.68
C ALA A 234 -21.27 3.00 -15.64
N LYS A 235 -21.49 4.23 -15.15
CA LYS A 235 -22.06 5.29 -16.00
C LYS A 235 -21.08 5.77 -17.06
N LYS A 236 -21.63 6.29 -18.18
CA LYS A 236 -20.83 6.80 -19.30
C LYS A 236 -19.97 8.02 -18.95
N ASP A 237 -20.38 8.82 -17.98
CA ASP A 237 -19.60 9.95 -17.48
C ASP A 237 -18.33 9.54 -16.73
N ALA A 238 -18.26 8.29 -16.23
CA ALA A 238 -17.05 7.70 -15.70
C ALA A 238 -16.08 7.16 -16.77
N ALA A 239 -16.49 7.10 -18.03
CA ALA A 239 -15.73 6.43 -19.10
C ALA A 239 -14.36 7.06 -19.41
N SER A 240 -14.10 8.29 -18.96
CA SER A 240 -12.79 8.95 -19.08
C SER A 240 -11.82 8.59 -17.96
N LEU A 241 -12.29 7.91 -16.90
CA LEU A 241 -11.44 7.51 -15.80
C LEU A 241 -10.59 6.29 -16.19
N PRO A 242 -9.35 6.22 -15.72
CA PRO A 242 -8.48 5.09 -16.02
C PRO A 242 -9.07 3.79 -15.48
N GLY A 243 -8.91 2.71 -16.24
CA GLY A 243 -9.42 1.39 -15.86
C GLY A 243 -10.94 1.21 -15.97
N TYR A 244 -11.68 2.17 -16.52
CA TYR A 244 -13.14 2.06 -16.67
C TYR A 244 -13.56 0.77 -17.39
N THR A 245 -14.48 0.01 -16.81
CA THR A 245 -15.01 -1.23 -17.40
C THR A 245 -16.46 -1.12 -17.83
N GLY A 246 -17.24 -0.23 -17.22
CA GLY A 246 -18.69 -0.16 -17.38
C GLY A 246 -19.45 -1.31 -16.72
N LYS A 247 -18.77 -2.15 -15.93
CA LYS A 247 -19.36 -3.31 -15.24
C LYS A 247 -19.85 -2.94 -13.84
N ILE A 248 -20.79 -3.73 -13.34
CA ILE A 248 -21.29 -3.69 -11.97
C ILE A 248 -20.97 -4.97 -11.19
N SER A 249 -20.34 -5.95 -11.82
CA SER A 249 -19.88 -7.22 -11.23
C SER A 249 -18.72 -7.79 -12.05
N CYS A 250 -18.05 -8.81 -11.53
CA CYS A 250 -16.97 -9.54 -12.19
C CYS A 250 -17.45 -10.58 -13.23
N ASP A 251 -18.73 -10.74 -13.44
CA ASP A 251 -19.34 -11.71 -14.35
C ASP A 251 -19.45 -11.18 -15.79
#